data_156cdc6ac4a9251e264c3c96220e71a1
#
_entry.id   156cdc6ac4a9251e264c3c96220e71a1
#
_cell.length_a   1.000
_cell.length_b   1.000
_cell.length_c   1.000
_cell.angle_alpha   90.00
_cell.angle_beta   90.00
_cell.angle_gamma   90.00
#
_symmetry.space_group_name_H-M   'P 1'
#
loop_
_entity.id
_entity.type
_entity.pdbx_description
1 polymer ?
#
loop_
_entity_poly.entity_id
_entity_poly.type
_entity_poly.pdbx_seq_one_letter_code
_entity_poly.pdbx_strand_id
1 'polypeptide(L)'
;MSDNTAVFPYQSPPAWEQRKLGEVARRVTRKNENGDSDLPLTISAQYGLVDQRTFFNSQVASKDMSGYFLLHRGEFAYNKSTSTDSPWGAIKRLEKYDMGCVSTLYICFELLSGDPDFLVTYYETDRWYKAVQLIAAEGARNHGLLNIAPDDFFETQICIPKRIDEQRRIGAFFDRLDSLITLHQRKYDKLCVLKKSMLDKMFPKGGSLYPEIRFAGFTDPWEQRKLGELFEESDERA
;
A
#
# COMPACT_ATOMS: atom_id res chain seq x y z
N MET A 1 16.21 20.23 36.64
CA MET A 1 15.73 19.38 35.52
C MET A 1 14.22 19.42 35.57
N SER A 2 13.60 20.31 34.83
CA SER A 2 12.15 20.53 34.83
C SER A 2 11.54 19.70 33.72
N ASP A 3 10.78 18.67 34.13
CA ASP A 3 9.92 17.87 33.26
C ASP A 3 8.88 18.77 32.61
N ASN A 4 9.08 19.07 31.35
CA ASN A 4 8.13 19.81 30.53
C ASN A 4 7.25 18.79 29.76
N THR A 5 6.49 17.98 30.49
CA THR A 5 5.36 17.23 29.95
C THR A 5 4.28 18.26 29.62
N ALA A 6 4.18 18.64 28.35
CA ALA A 6 3.08 19.43 27.85
C ALA A 6 1.80 18.59 28.02
N VAL A 7 1.11 18.80 29.13
CA VAL A 7 -0.26 18.33 29.37
C VAL A 7 -1.15 19.13 28.41
N PHE A 8 -1.47 18.57 27.27
CA PHE A 8 -2.53 19.12 26.42
C PHE A 8 -3.83 19.06 27.25
N PRO A 9 -4.52 20.21 27.46
CA PRO A 9 -5.80 20.20 28.15
C PRO A 9 -6.74 19.27 27.38
N TYR A 10 -7.14 18.19 28.00
CA TYR A 10 -8.11 17.24 27.46
C TYR A 10 -9.50 17.89 27.46
N GLN A 11 -9.74 18.74 26.48
CA GLN A 11 -11.08 19.09 26.08
C GLN A 11 -11.56 17.93 25.23
N SER A 12 -12.66 17.29 25.65
CA SER A 12 -13.30 16.24 24.85
C SER A 12 -13.48 16.81 23.43
N PRO A 13 -12.77 16.28 22.42
CA PRO A 13 -12.89 16.82 21.07
C PRO A 13 -14.36 16.72 20.65
N PRO A 14 -14.88 17.67 19.87
CA PRO A 14 -16.23 17.56 19.32
C PRO A 14 -16.32 16.21 18.61
N ALA A 15 -17.37 15.45 18.94
CA ALA A 15 -17.56 14.12 18.37
C ALA A 15 -17.54 14.21 16.83
N TRP A 16 -16.83 13.29 16.19
CA TRP A 16 -16.88 13.13 14.74
C TRP A 16 -18.33 12.83 14.32
N GLU A 17 -18.68 13.19 13.13
CA GLU A 17 -20.01 12.94 12.59
C GLU A 17 -20.06 11.66 11.77
N GLN A 18 -21.19 10.97 11.86
CA GLN A 18 -21.49 9.86 10.97
C GLN A 18 -22.23 10.40 9.76
N ARG A 19 -21.77 10.05 8.57
CA ARG A 19 -22.37 10.40 7.31
C ARG A 19 -22.45 9.19 6.39
N LYS A 20 -23.46 9.13 5.56
CA LYS A 20 -23.48 8.13 4.49
C LYS A 20 -22.43 8.47 3.45
N LEU A 21 -21.75 7.45 2.90
CA LEU A 21 -20.79 7.68 1.83
C LEU A 21 -21.39 8.45 0.66
N GLY A 22 -22.64 8.14 0.28
CA GLY A 22 -23.36 8.82 -0.81
C GLY A 22 -23.66 10.29 -0.57
N GLU A 23 -23.53 10.81 0.66
CA GLU A 23 -23.66 12.25 0.95
C GLU A 23 -22.38 13.03 0.62
N VAL A 24 -21.25 12.35 0.59
CA VAL A 24 -19.91 12.97 0.39
C VAL A 24 -19.22 12.49 -0.88
N ALA A 25 -19.71 11.45 -1.50
CA ALA A 25 -19.13 10.85 -2.71
C ALA A 25 -20.19 10.53 -3.76
N ARG A 26 -19.77 10.49 -5.01
CA ARG A 26 -20.64 10.14 -6.15
C ARG A 26 -20.06 8.95 -6.90
N ARG A 27 -20.92 8.04 -7.32
CA ARG A 27 -20.54 6.89 -8.14
C ARG A 27 -19.98 7.33 -9.49
N VAL A 28 -18.87 6.72 -9.90
CA VAL A 28 -18.30 6.84 -11.24
C VAL A 28 -18.71 5.61 -12.05
N THR A 29 -19.43 5.85 -13.14
CA THR A 29 -19.90 4.79 -14.07
C THR A 29 -19.37 5.03 -15.50
N ARG A 30 -18.51 6.04 -15.68
CA ARG A 30 -17.89 6.39 -16.96
C ARG A 30 -17.16 5.18 -17.51
N LYS A 31 -17.42 4.87 -18.80
CA LYS A 31 -16.80 3.78 -19.52
C LYS A 31 -15.66 4.30 -20.40
N ASN A 32 -14.73 3.41 -20.71
CA ASN A 32 -13.65 3.66 -21.65
C ASN A 32 -14.10 3.46 -23.13
N GLU A 33 -15.31 3.91 -23.47
CA GLU A 33 -15.94 3.64 -24.77
C GLU A 33 -15.13 4.17 -25.97
N ASN A 34 -14.43 5.27 -25.75
CA ASN A 34 -13.61 5.92 -26.80
C ASN A 34 -12.18 5.37 -26.84
N GLY A 35 -11.79 4.47 -25.94
CA GLY A 35 -10.42 4.00 -25.81
C GLY A 35 -9.45 5.07 -25.25
N ASP A 36 -9.95 5.95 -24.37
CA ASP A 36 -9.17 7.05 -23.79
C ASP A 36 -7.96 6.56 -22.97
N SER A 37 -8.01 5.32 -22.49
CA SER A 37 -6.90 4.67 -21.79
C SER A 37 -6.75 3.20 -22.20
N ASP A 38 -5.50 2.77 -22.39
CA ASP A 38 -5.10 1.38 -22.59
C ASP A 38 -4.47 0.76 -21.33
N LEU A 39 -4.54 1.46 -20.19
CA LEU A 39 -3.92 1.08 -18.93
C LEU A 39 -4.88 0.30 -18.04
N PRO A 40 -4.78 -1.05 -17.97
CA PRO A 40 -5.55 -1.84 -17.03
C PRO A 40 -5.00 -1.68 -15.63
N LEU A 41 -5.85 -1.31 -14.68
CA LEU A 41 -5.48 -1.15 -13.27
C LEU A 41 -6.01 -2.29 -12.41
N THR A 42 -5.25 -2.59 -11.36
CA THR A 42 -5.67 -3.44 -10.23
C THR A 42 -5.30 -2.78 -8.92
N ILE A 43 -5.98 -3.19 -7.83
CA ILE A 43 -5.63 -2.74 -6.49
C ILE A 43 -4.61 -3.70 -5.87
N SER A 44 -3.48 -3.14 -5.48
CA SER A 44 -2.53 -3.74 -4.54
C SER A 44 -2.76 -3.14 -3.16
N ALA A 45 -2.81 -3.96 -2.11
CA ALA A 45 -2.94 -3.48 -0.73
C ALA A 45 -1.81 -2.51 -0.37
N GLN A 46 -0.58 -2.81 -0.80
CA GLN A 46 0.63 -2.03 -0.50
C GLN A 46 0.87 -0.86 -1.45
N TYR A 47 0.57 -1.02 -2.75
CA TYR A 47 0.99 -0.06 -3.78
C TYR A 47 -0.16 0.77 -4.37
N GLY A 48 -1.38 0.61 -3.86
CA GLY A 48 -2.56 1.30 -4.38
C GLY A 48 -3.02 0.78 -5.75
N LEU A 49 -3.58 1.65 -6.58
CA LEU A 49 -3.94 1.33 -7.96
C LEU A 49 -2.67 1.29 -8.82
N VAL A 50 -2.38 0.14 -9.40
CA VAL A 50 -1.17 -0.15 -10.18
C VAL A 50 -1.52 -0.78 -11.52
N ASP A 51 -0.60 -0.68 -12.50
CA ASP A 51 -0.73 -1.36 -13.78
C ASP A 51 -0.80 -2.88 -13.56
N GLN A 52 -1.90 -3.48 -13.98
CA GLN A 52 -2.18 -4.89 -13.82
C GLN A 52 -1.14 -5.78 -14.54
N ARG A 53 -0.63 -5.34 -15.70
CA ARG A 53 0.35 -6.07 -16.49
C ARG A 53 1.68 -6.23 -15.76
N THR A 54 2.10 -5.16 -15.08
CA THR A 54 3.34 -5.15 -14.26
C THR A 54 3.15 -5.94 -12.96
N PHE A 55 1.98 -5.84 -12.35
CA PHE A 55 1.71 -6.45 -11.05
C PHE A 55 1.62 -7.99 -11.14
N PHE A 56 0.92 -8.52 -12.14
CA PHE A 56 0.76 -9.98 -12.32
C PHE A 56 1.80 -10.60 -13.27
N ASN A 57 2.69 -9.79 -13.83
CA ASN A 57 3.65 -10.22 -14.87
C ASN A 57 2.98 -10.95 -16.06
N SER A 58 1.70 -10.63 -16.31
CA SER A 58 0.86 -11.20 -17.37
C SER A 58 -0.33 -10.29 -17.66
N GLN A 59 -0.90 -10.39 -18.86
CA GLN A 59 -2.11 -9.66 -19.20
C GLN A 59 -3.34 -10.45 -18.72
N VAL A 60 -3.96 -9.99 -17.64
CA VAL A 60 -5.21 -10.55 -17.09
C VAL A 60 -6.43 -9.82 -17.64
N ALA A 61 -6.30 -8.51 -17.93
CA ALA A 61 -7.36 -7.72 -18.52
C ALA A 61 -7.69 -8.16 -19.96
N SER A 62 -8.94 -7.99 -20.35
CA SER A 62 -9.35 -8.15 -21.74
C SER A 62 -8.55 -7.22 -22.67
N LYS A 63 -8.30 -7.66 -23.91
CA LYS A 63 -7.76 -6.79 -24.96
C LYS A 63 -8.68 -5.61 -25.28
N ASP A 64 -9.99 -5.86 -25.26
CA ASP A 64 -11.02 -4.84 -25.35
C ASP A 64 -11.43 -4.40 -23.95
N MET A 65 -11.13 -3.16 -23.63
CA MET A 65 -11.46 -2.51 -22.35
C MET A 65 -12.54 -1.42 -22.51
N SER A 66 -13.24 -1.35 -23.64
CA SER A 66 -14.30 -0.36 -23.89
C SER A 66 -15.42 -0.45 -22.85
N GLY A 67 -15.71 -1.65 -22.37
CA GLY A 67 -16.69 -1.90 -21.31
C GLY A 67 -16.19 -1.65 -19.89
N TYR A 68 -14.89 -1.40 -19.67
CA TYR A 68 -14.33 -1.15 -18.34
C TYR A 68 -14.69 0.25 -17.82
N PHE A 69 -14.66 0.45 -16.51
CA PHE A 69 -14.76 1.80 -15.94
C PHE A 69 -13.46 2.56 -16.16
N LEU A 70 -13.58 3.80 -16.66
CA LEU A 70 -12.46 4.74 -16.80
C LEU A 70 -12.39 5.59 -15.53
N LEU A 71 -11.27 5.49 -14.82
CA LEU A 71 -10.95 6.31 -13.66
C LEU A 71 -10.00 7.44 -14.05
N HIS A 72 -10.20 8.59 -13.45
CA HIS A 72 -9.27 9.71 -13.46
C HIS A 72 -8.52 9.82 -12.14
N ARG A 73 -7.35 10.48 -12.17
CA ARG A 73 -6.57 10.79 -10.97
C ARG A 73 -7.44 11.45 -9.90
N GLY A 74 -7.33 10.96 -8.67
CA GLY A 74 -8.12 11.44 -7.53
C GLY A 74 -9.39 10.64 -7.27
N GLU A 75 -9.87 9.87 -8.25
CA GLU A 75 -11.03 8.99 -8.07
C GLU A 75 -10.65 7.70 -7.35
N PHE A 76 -11.62 7.11 -6.68
CA PHE A 76 -11.46 5.92 -5.85
C PHE A 76 -12.04 4.68 -6.53
N ALA A 77 -11.45 3.53 -6.23
CA ALA A 77 -12.00 2.23 -6.61
C ALA A 77 -12.03 1.29 -5.40
N TYR A 78 -13.14 0.59 -5.22
CA TYR A 78 -13.30 -0.50 -4.28
C TYR A 78 -13.25 -1.83 -5.01
N ASN A 79 -12.24 -2.63 -4.71
CA ASN A 79 -12.16 -4.03 -5.13
C ASN A 79 -12.83 -4.91 -4.07
N LYS A 80 -13.89 -5.59 -4.44
CA LYS A 80 -14.66 -6.48 -3.56
C LYS A 80 -14.02 -7.85 -3.37
N SER A 81 -12.86 -8.12 -3.96
CA SER A 81 -12.15 -9.39 -3.79
C SER A 81 -11.50 -9.46 -2.41
N THR A 82 -11.74 -10.57 -1.73
CA THR A 82 -11.19 -10.82 -0.39
C THR A 82 -9.82 -11.50 -0.47
N SER A 83 -8.95 -11.17 0.48
CA SER A 83 -7.67 -11.83 0.70
C SER A 83 -7.38 -11.91 2.21
N THR A 84 -6.32 -12.61 2.59
CA THR A 84 -5.90 -12.67 4.01
C THR A 84 -5.65 -11.26 4.57
N ASP A 85 -5.00 -10.39 3.78
CA ASP A 85 -4.67 -9.02 4.20
C ASP A 85 -5.82 -8.01 3.99
N SER A 86 -6.85 -8.40 3.25
CA SER A 86 -8.00 -7.55 2.92
C SER A 86 -9.30 -8.36 2.97
N PRO A 87 -9.77 -8.74 4.18
CA PRO A 87 -10.90 -9.65 4.33
C PRO A 87 -12.23 -9.07 3.82
N TRP A 88 -12.33 -7.76 3.72
CA TRP A 88 -13.50 -7.03 3.21
C TRP A 88 -13.22 -6.29 1.91
N GLY A 89 -12.18 -6.72 1.17
CA GLY A 89 -11.70 -6.05 -0.03
C GLY A 89 -10.83 -4.85 0.28
N ALA A 90 -10.54 -4.04 -0.73
CA ALA A 90 -9.66 -2.87 -0.60
C ALA A 90 -10.18 -1.68 -1.38
N ILE A 91 -10.08 -0.50 -0.79
CA ILE A 91 -10.44 0.78 -1.39
C ILE A 91 -9.17 1.60 -1.55
N LYS A 92 -8.90 2.07 -2.76
CA LYS A 92 -7.71 2.90 -3.05
C LYS A 92 -8.05 4.01 -4.03
N ARG A 93 -7.35 5.14 -3.91
CA ARG A 93 -7.42 6.30 -4.81
C ARG A 93 -6.42 6.14 -5.95
N LEU A 94 -6.79 6.57 -7.16
CA LEU A 94 -5.87 6.65 -8.29
C LEU A 94 -4.95 7.85 -8.14
N GLU A 95 -3.66 7.60 -7.90
CA GLU A 95 -2.64 8.64 -7.66
C GLU A 95 -1.52 8.63 -8.68
N LYS A 96 -1.12 7.43 -9.13
CA LYS A 96 0.10 7.23 -9.94
C LYS A 96 -0.06 7.59 -11.41
N TYR A 97 -1.29 7.54 -11.92
CA TYR A 97 -1.60 7.74 -13.33
C TYR A 97 -2.68 8.78 -13.48
N ASP A 98 -2.71 9.48 -14.62
CA ASP A 98 -3.73 10.49 -14.88
C ASP A 98 -5.10 9.84 -15.12
N MET A 99 -5.09 8.66 -15.76
CA MET A 99 -6.28 7.84 -15.96
C MET A 99 -5.92 6.36 -16.12
N GLY A 100 -6.92 5.48 -15.98
CA GLY A 100 -6.77 4.05 -16.22
C GLY A 100 -8.08 3.31 -16.08
N CYS A 101 -8.10 2.05 -16.49
CA CYS A 101 -9.29 1.24 -16.60
C CYS A 101 -9.35 0.19 -15.50
N VAL A 102 -10.50 0.02 -14.84
CA VAL A 102 -10.78 -1.07 -13.90
C VAL A 102 -11.98 -1.88 -14.36
N SER A 103 -12.02 -3.15 -14.00
CA SER A 103 -13.13 -4.04 -14.29
C SER A 103 -14.45 -3.50 -13.70
N THR A 104 -15.57 -3.83 -14.32
CA THR A 104 -16.93 -3.51 -13.83
C THR A 104 -17.29 -4.18 -12.51
N LEU A 105 -16.46 -5.09 -12.03
CA LEU A 105 -16.60 -5.69 -10.70
C LEU A 105 -16.25 -4.72 -9.56
N TYR A 106 -15.53 -3.65 -9.87
CA TYR A 106 -15.19 -2.61 -8.92
C TYR A 106 -16.37 -1.64 -8.71
N ILE A 107 -16.43 -1.05 -7.53
CA ILE A 107 -17.28 0.14 -7.30
C ILE A 107 -16.36 1.35 -7.34
N CYS A 108 -16.60 2.23 -8.31
CA CYS A 108 -15.79 3.43 -8.53
C CYS A 108 -16.53 4.67 -8.06
N PHE A 109 -15.82 5.62 -7.44
CA PHE A 109 -16.44 6.85 -6.94
C PHE A 109 -15.47 8.01 -6.87
N GLU A 110 -16.01 9.22 -6.91
CA GLU A 110 -15.31 10.47 -6.67
C GLU A 110 -15.79 11.12 -5.37
N LEU A 111 -14.89 11.77 -4.66
CA LEU A 111 -15.21 12.53 -3.46
C LEU A 111 -15.75 13.91 -3.87
N LEU A 112 -16.95 14.29 -3.39
CA LEU A 112 -17.58 15.59 -3.64
C LEU A 112 -17.31 16.59 -2.53
N SER A 113 -17.18 16.10 -1.29
CA SER A 113 -16.92 16.94 -0.12
C SER A 113 -16.07 16.20 0.91
N GLY A 114 -15.25 16.92 1.65
CA GLY A 114 -14.28 16.36 2.58
C GLY A 114 -12.86 16.39 2.01
N ASP A 115 -11.93 15.87 2.79
CA ASP A 115 -10.54 15.82 2.39
C ASP A 115 -10.19 14.44 1.81
N PRO A 116 -9.64 14.36 0.60
CA PRO A 116 -9.36 13.08 -0.06
C PRO A 116 -8.24 12.29 0.63
N ASP A 117 -7.23 12.95 1.21
CA ASP A 117 -6.13 12.27 1.90
C ASP A 117 -6.60 11.68 3.23
N PHE A 118 -7.53 12.37 3.91
CA PHE A 118 -8.23 11.80 5.06
C PHE A 118 -9.00 10.54 4.68
N LEU A 119 -9.72 10.55 3.55
CA LEU A 119 -10.51 9.40 3.12
C LEU A 119 -9.63 8.21 2.74
N VAL A 120 -8.46 8.44 2.12
CA VAL A 120 -7.44 7.40 1.89
C VAL A 120 -7.04 6.77 3.22
N THR A 121 -6.65 7.59 4.19
CA THR A 121 -6.25 7.14 5.54
C THR A 121 -7.36 6.38 6.26
N TYR A 122 -8.61 6.88 6.16
CA TYR A 122 -9.77 6.22 6.76
C TYR A 122 -9.96 4.80 6.23
N TYR A 123 -9.82 4.59 4.92
CA TYR A 123 -9.96 3.27 4.30
C TYR A 123 -8.75 2.35 4.50
N GLU A 124 -7.65 2.82 5.05
CA GLU A 124 -6.54 1.99 5.53
C GLU A 124 -6.78 1.41 6.92
N THR A 125 -7.80 1.90 7.65
CA THR A 125 -8.23 1.34 8.92
C THR A 125 -9.27 0.23 8.73
N ASP A 126 -9.60 -0.46 9.82
CA ASP A 126 -10.70 -1.44 9.88
C ASP A 126 -12.07 -0.82 10.22
N ARG A 127 -12.13 0.50 10.38
CA ARG A 127 -13.35 1.23 10.86
C ARG A 127 -14.55 1.10 9.94
N TRP A 128 -14.32 0.89 8.64
CA TRP A 128 -15.36 0.70 7.64
C TRP A 128 -15.79 -0.77 7.46
N TYR A 129 -15.03 -1.73 7.99
CA TYR A 129 -15.28 -3.17 7.83
C TYR A 129 -16.66 -3.60 8.31
N LYS A 130 -17.08 -3.10 9.48
CA LYS A 130 -18.39 -3.43 10.04
C LYS A 130 -19.54 -2.96 9.15
N ALA A 131 -19.41 -1.78 8.54
CA ALA A 131 -20.44 -1.25 7.63
C ALA A 131 -20.55 -2.11 6.37
N VAL A 132 -19.43 -2.53 5.79
CA VAL A 132 -19.40 -3.44 4.64
C VAL A 132 -19.92 -4.84 5.01
N GLN A 133 -19.57 -5.35 6.18
CA GLN A 133 -20.06 -6.64 6.67
C GLN A 133 -21.58 -6.70 6.76
N LEU A 134 -22.23 -5.62 7.17
CA LEU A 134 -23.70 -5.56 7.30
C LEU A 134 -24.43 -5.61 5.96
N ILE A 135 -23.77 -5.14 4.87
CA ILE A 135 -24.37 -5.12 3.51
C ILE A 135 -23.89 -6.26 2.62
N ALA A 136 -22.83 -6.97 3.03
CA ALA A 136 -22.37 -8.15 2.33
C ALA A 136 -23.41 -9.28 2.50
N ALA A 137 -24.13 -9.60 1.45
CA ALA A 137 -25.13 -10.67 1.49
C ALA A 137 -24.48 -12.02 1.78
N GLU A 138 -25.15 -12.88 2.56
CA GLU A 138 -24.68 -14.23 2.96
C GLU A 138 -24.40 -15.18 1.79
N GLY A 139 -24.57 -14.75 0.56
CA GLY A 139 -24.30 -15.51 -0.66
C GLY A 139 -22.86 -15.45 -1.16
N ALA A 140 -21.94 -14.87 -0.45
CA ALA A 140 -20.55 -14.61 -0.86
C ALA A 140 -19.66 -15.90 -1.00
N ARG A 141 -20.23 -17.02 -1.34
CA ARG A 141 -19.51 -18.30 -1.53
C ARG A 141 -18.84 -18.45 -2.90
N ASN A 142 -18.86 -17.42 -3.73
CA ASN A 142 -18.24 -17.47 -5.04
C ASN A 142 -16.83 -16.90 -5.02
N HIS A 143 -15.85 -17.75 -4.72
CA HIS A 143 -14.43 -17.52 -5.05
C HIS A 143 -13.79 -16.24 -4.48
N GLY A 144 -14.15 -15.84 -3.24
CA GLY A 144 -13.51 -14.71 -2.60
C GLY A 144 -13.97 -13.32 -3.09
N LEU A 145 -15.10 -13.22 -3.81
CA LEU A 145 -15.70 -11.94 -4.21
C LEU A 145 -16.93 -11.64 -3.35
N LEU A 146 -16.93 -10.50 -2.65
CA LEU A 146 -18.08 -10.05 -1.87
C LEU A 146 -19.25 -9.66 -2.79
N ASN A 147 -20.47 -10.12 -2.46
CA ASN A 147 -21.67 -9.69 -3.14
C ASN A 147 -22.22 -8.42 -2.46
N ILE A 148 -21.81 -7.28 -2.98
CA ILE A 148 -22.20 -5.96 -2.48
C ILE A 148 -22.75 -5.16 -3.65
N ALA A 149 -24.02 -4.75 -3.56
CA ALA A 149 -24.59 -3.84 -4.55
C ALA A 149 -23.96 -2.43 -4.40
N PRO A 150 -23.71 -1.73 -5.52
CA PRO A 150 -23.15 -0.38 -5.43
C PRO A 150 -23.98 0.56 -4.58
N ASP A 151 -25.28 0.52 -4.71
CA ASP A 151 -26.21 1.44 -3.98
C ASP A 151 -26.12 1.19 -2.46
N ASP A 152 -26.04 -0.08 -2.02
CA ASP A 152 -25.86 -0.42 -0.61
C ASP A 152 -24.50 0.07 -0.09
N PHE A 153 -23.46 0.05 -0.94
CA PHE A 153 -22.15 0.57 -0.56
C PHE A 153 -22.19 2.09 -0.29
N PHE A 154 -22.95 2.87 -1.05
CA PHE A 154 -23.12 4.30 -0.82
C PHE A 154 -23.98 4.62 0.41
N GLU A 155 -24.79 3.68 0.89
CA GLU A 155 -25.51 3.80 2.17
C GLU A 155 -24.64 3.51 3.40
N THR A 156 -23.40 2.99 3.21
CA THR A 156 -22.51 2.71 4.34
C THR A 156 -22.15 3.98 5.08
N GLN A 157 -22.06 3.84 6.41
CA GLN A 157 -21.72 4.95 7.31
C GLN A 157 -20.21 5.09 7.41
N ILE A 158 -19.73 6.32 7.23
CA ILE A 158 -18.37 6.73 7.51
C ILE A 158 -18.34 7.71 8.67
N CYS A 159 -17.31 7.65 9.50
CA CYS A 159 -17.14 8.55 10.64
C CYS A 159 -16.03 9.55 10.30
N ILE A 160 -16.38 10.84 10.21
CA ILE A 160 -15.47 11.89 9.75
C ILE A 160 -15.43 13.07 10.73
N PRO A 161 -14.28 13.74 10.89
CA PRO A 161 -14.22 15.01 11.60
C PRO A 161 -15.13 16.05 10.96
N LYS A 162 -15.87 16.79 11.78
CA LYS A 162 -16.74 17.89 11.29
C LYS A 162 -15.95 19.01 10.60
N ARG A 163 -14.74 19.24 11.06
CA ARG A 163 -13.89 20.31 10.57
C ARG A 163 -12.96 19.80 9.48
N ILE A 164 -13.01 20.45 8.33
CA ILE A 164 -12.17 20.10 7.18
C ILE A 164 -10.66 20.28 7.47
N ASP A 165 -10.30 21.23 8.32
CA ASP A 165 -8.90 21.42 8.72
C ASP A 165 -8.37 20.29 9.59
N GLU A 166 -9.20 19.62 10.39
CA GLU A 166 -8.84 18.41 11.11
C GLU A 166 -8.65 17.23 10.15
N GLN A 167 -9.56 17.05 9.18
CA GLN A 167 -9.42 16.04 8.13
C GLN A 167 -8.07 16.21 7.38
N ARG A 168 -7.77 17.45 6.91
CA ARG A 168 -6.53 17.76 6.22
C ARG A 168 -5.27 17.47 7.05
N ARG A 169 -5.31 17.79 8.35
CA ARG A 169 -4.17 17.50 9.23
C ARG A 169 -3.95 16.00 9.42
N ILE A 170 -5.03 15.24 9.56
CA ILE A 170 -4.95 13.78 9.67
C ILE A 170 -4.40 13.19 8.36
N GLY A 171 -5.00 13.53 7.20
CA GLY A 171 -4.53 13.04 5.91
C GLY A 171 -3.07 13.36 5.66
N ALA A 172 -2.67 14.64 5.81
CA ALA A 172 -1.29 15.08 5.62
C ALA A 172 -0.29 14.42 6.60
N PHE A 173 -0.72 14.12 7.82
CA PHE A 173 0.13 13.43 8.79
C PHE A 173 0.47 12.01 8.31
N PHE A 174 -0.53 11.24 7.88
CA PHE A 174 -0.32 9.87 7.42
C PHE A 174 0.38 9.82 6.06
N ASP A 175 0.04 10.70 5.12
CA ASP A 175 0.78 10.82 3.85
C ASP A 175 2.28 11.08 4.08
N ARG A 176 2.61 11.93 5.05
CA ARG A 176 4.01 12.17 5.42
C ARG A 176 4.67 10.94 6.02
N LEU A 177 3.97 10.15 6.84
CA LEU A 177 4.49 8.90 7.37
C LEU A 177 4.75 7.88 6.25
N ASP A 178 3.84 7.73 5.30
CA ASP A 178 3.99 6.82 4.17
C ASP A 178 5.14 7.23 3.25
N SER A 179 5.32 8.54 3.05
CA SER A 179 6.47 9.08 2.34
C SER A 179 7.80 8.73 3.03
N LEU A 180 7.86 8.85 4.37
CA LEU A 180 9.03 8.47 5.16
C LEU A 180 9.29 6.97 5.11
N ILE A 181 8.26 6.14 5.27
CA ILE A 181 8.36 4.67 5.16
C ILE A 181 8.93 4.29 3.78
N THR A 182 8.38 4.87 2.72
CA THR A 182 8.85 4.62 1.34
C THR A 182 10.32 5.02 1.16
N LEU A 183 10.72 6.18 1.69
CA LEU A 183 12.11 6.65 1.62
C LEU A 183 13.06 5.72 2.37
N HIS A 184 12.69 5.29 3.58
CA HIS A 184 13.48 4.37 4.38
C HIS A 184 13.59 2.99 3.73
N GLN A 185 12.50 2.48 3.13
CA GLN A 185 12.53 1.22 2.38
C GLN A 185 13.50 1.29 1.20
N ARG A 186 13.44 2.34 0.40
CA ARG A 186 14.39 2.55 -0.72
C ARG A 186 15.84 2.63 -0.25
N LYS A 187 16.07 3.28 0.90
CA LYS A 187 17.42 3.35 1.50
C LYS A 187 17.89 1.97 1.96
N TYR A 188 17.01 1.21 2.61
CA TYR A 188 17.28 -0.16 3.03
C TYR A 188 17.66 -1.06 1.83
N ASP A 189 16.86 -1.02 0.77
CA ASP A 189 17.09 -1.82 -0.44
C ASP A 189 18.45 -1.49 -1.09
N LYS A 190 18.79 -0.19 -1.18
CA LYS A 190 20.12 0.25 -1.68
C LYS A 190 21.26 -0.26 -0.81
N LEU A 191 21.10 -0.23 0.51
CA LEU A 191 22.10 -0.75 1.44
C LEU A 191 22.26 -2.27 1.33
N CYS A 192 21.16 -3.01 1.11
CA CYS A 192 21.20 -4.44 0.86
C CYS A 192 21.98 -4.77 -0.43
N VAL A 193 21.73 -4.02 -1.51
CA VAL A 193 22.48 -4.18 -2.77
C VAL A 193 23.98 -3.86 -2.56
N LEU A 194 24.29 -2.76 -1.87
CA LEU A 194 25.66 -2.39 -1.56
C LEU A 194 26.36 -3.47 -0.72
N LYS A 195 25.71 -3.94 0.36
CA LYS A 195 26.22 -5.03 1.20
C LYS A 195 26.55 -6.26 0.37
N LYS A 196 25.61 -6.70 -0.50
CA LYS A 196 25.81 -7.85 -1.38
C LYS A 196 27.00 -7.64 -2.32
N SER A 197 27.12 -6.46 -2.92
CA SER A 197 28.24 -6.11 -3.80
C SER A 197 29.58 -6.09 -3.06
N MET A 198 29.62 -5.57 -1.82
CA MET A 198 30.85 -5.56 -1.02
C MET A 198 31.26 -6.96 -0.58
N LEU A 199 30.29 -7.79 -0.13
CA LEU A 199 30.56 -9.20 0.19
C LEU A 199 31.14 -9.94 -1.03
N ASP A 200 30.63 -9.66 -2.21
CA ASP A 200 31.11 -10.28 -3.44
C ASP A 200 32.54 -9.84 -3.82
N LYS A 201 32.90 -8.57 -3.58
CA LYS A 201 34.18 -7.98 -4.01
C LYS A 201 35.28 -7.98 -2.94
N MET A 202 34.92 -8.01 -1.67
CA MET A 202 35.86 -7.98 -0.56
C MET A 202 36.36 -9.38 -0.15
N PHE A 203 35.82 -10.44 -0.76
CA PHE A 203 36.28 -11.81 -0.57
C PHE A 203 36.93 -12.33 -1.86
N PRO A 204 38.07 -13.03 -1.77
CA PRO A 204 38.77 -13.59 -2.94
C PRO A 204 37.89 -14.62 -3.66
N LYS A 205 37.99 -14.69 -4.99
CA LYS A 205 37.27 -15.61 -5.85
C LYS A 205 38.17 -16.36 -6.81
N GLY A 206 37.70 -17.49 -7.32
CA GLY A 206 38.34 -18.20 -8.43
C GLY A 206 39.80 -18.67 -8.14
N GLY A 207 40.12 -18.96 -6.87
CA GLY A 207 41.50 -19.37 -6.48
C GLY A 207 42.45 -18.21 -6.27
N SER A 208 42.03 -16.96 -6.46
CA SER A 208 42.83 -15.79 -6.09
C SER A 208 42.92 -15.70 -4.56
N LEU A 209 44.05 -15.21 -4.07
CA LEU A 209 44.26 -14.86 -2.66
C LEU A 209 44.07 -13.35 -2.41
N TYR A 210 43.69 -12.61 -3.45
CA TYR A 210 43.49 -11.17 -3.39
C TYR A 210 42.04 -10.84 -3.76
N PRO A 211 41.29 -10.17 -2.86
CA PRO A 211 39.96 -9.65 -3.20
C PRO A 211 40.06 -8.42 -4.14
N GLU A 212 39.02 -8.13 -4.87
CA GLU A 212 38.95 -6.96 -5.76
C GLU A 212 38.99 -5.63 -4.99
N ILE A 213 38.40 -5.60 -3.80
CA ILE A 213 38.35 -4.43 -2.92
C ILE A 213 38.92 -4.79 -1.55
N ARG A 214 39.82 -3.94 -1.03
CA ARG A 214 40.39 -4.05 0.32
C ARG A 214 40.43 -2.68 0.98
N PHE A 215 40.51 -2.70 2.30
CA PHE A 215 40.83 -1.48 3.05
C PHE A 215 42.27 -1.05 2.80
N ALA A 216 42.51 0.25 2.83
CA ALA A 216 43.87 0.79 2.66
C ALA A 216 44.80 0.24 3.74
N GLY A 217 46.06 -0.08 3.35
CA GLY A 217 47.10 -0.63 4.25
C GLY A 217 47.13 -2.16 4.30
N PHE A 218 46.19 -2.89 3.72
CA PHE A 218 46.19 -4.35 3.65
C PHE A 218 46.62 -4.81 2.23
N THR A 219 47.85 -5.26 2.08
CA THR A 219 48.44 -5.63 0.77
C THR A 219 48.77 -7.10 0.64
N ASP A 220 48.99 -7.81 1.76
CA ASP A 220 49.42 -9.19 1.75
C ASP A 220 48.30 -10.15 1.25
N PRO A 221 48.66 -11.28 0.61
CA PRO A 221 47.64 -12.26 0.18
C PRO A 221 46.87 -12.82 1.38
N TRP A 222 45.64 -13.23 1.19
CA TRP A 222 44.87 -13.95 2.20
C TRP A 222 45.48 -15.33 2.40
N GLU A 223 45.60 -15.75 3.66
CA GLU A 223 46.13 -17.05 4.05
C GLU A 223 45.00 -18.07 4.13
N GLN A 224 45.23 -19.26 3.56
CA GLN A 224 44.34 -20.40 3.74
C GLN A 224 44.81 -21.21 4.95
N ARG A 225 43.96 -21.35 5.96
CA ARG A 225 44.21 -22.14 7.17
C ARG A 225 43.08 -23.14 7.41
N LYS A 226 43.41 -24.26 8.04
CA LYS A 226 42.41 -25.22 8.48
C LYS A 226 41.64 -24.65 9.69
N LEU A 227 40.36 -24.91 9.79
CA LEU A 227 39.54 -24.42 10.89
C LEU A 227 40.05 -24.89 12.26
N GLY A 228 40.50 -26.16 12.37
CA GLY A 228 41.08 -26.71 13.58
C GLY A 228 42.44 -26.11 14.00
N GLU A 229 43.08 -25.27 13.15
CA GLU A 229 44.25 -24.49 13.53
C GLU A 229 43.89 -23.16 14.20
N LEU A 230 42.64 -22.73 14.08
CA LEU A 230 42.11 -21.44 14.54
C LEU A 230 41.22 -21.57 15.78
N PHE A 231 40.59 -22.72 15.97
CA PHE A 231 39.61 -22.96 17.03
C PHE A 231 39.92 -24.29 17.74
N GLU A 232 39.77 -24.30 19.05
CA GLU A 232 39.70 -25.51 19.87
C GLU A 232 38.24 -25.98 19.94
N GLU A 233 38.06 -27.31 19.92
CA GLU A 233 36.74 -27.90 20.06
C GLU A 233 36.26 -27.70 21.50
N SER A 234 35.08 -27.07 21.69
CA SER A 234 34.52 -26.90 23.04
C SER A 234 33.62 -28.10 23.36
N ASP A 235 34.01 -28.86 24.39
CA ASP A 235 33.22 -29.99 24.92
C ASP A 235 32.12 -29.56 25.90
N GLU A 236 31.84 -28.27 26.07
CA GLU A 236 30.78 -27.79 26.93
C GLU A 236 29.40 -28.15 26.31
N ARG A 237 28.79 -29.19 26.85
CA ARG A 237 27.38 -29.49 26.63
C ARG A 237 26.54 -28.52 27.48
N ALA A 238 25.69 -27.71 26.79
CA ALA A 238 24.67 -26.91 27.44
C ALA A 238 23.57 -27.78 28.03
#